data_004836111252abfd01615ff5ad2a2ee4
#
_entry.id   004836111252abfd01615ff5ad2a2ee4
#
_cell.length_a   1.000
_cell.length_b   1.000
_cell.length_c   1.000
_cell.angle_alpha   90.00
_cell.angle_beta   90.00
_cell.angle_gamma   90.00
#
_symmetry.space_group_name_H-M   'P 1'
#
loop_
_entity.id
_entity.type
_entity.pdbx_description
1 polymer ?
#
loop_
_entity_poly.entity_id
_entity_poly.type
_entity_poly.pdbx_seq_one_letter_code
_entity_poly.pdbx_strand_id
1 'polypeptide(L)'
;MENNSLKKASKKAIFAWSFDPFTIWHMDITKRSGEKFEKLIVWVGQNPDKKYMFSVPERLEMIQWVIKQHVENLLDIEVLPYEWLLVDFAYEQWASTIVRWLRWPTDLASESTLHWVWETQKLWIDTVFLLAKQEQTHLSSGATKAILKEQWLIEEYVGLNVKHFMEARMKWQYLVWITGSIGSWKSYVTQKFVDFWKENGIPVHNIDLDRIWHWILSEAKDDGYKIIRQKLVQTFWENIMRSDGFIERKALWEIVFNDSEKRKQLDEILYTPISLKIRKEISEKKGIILLNWALLAEAWMTNFSNNNLVLIWVDSKIQQERLAERWHTPEQIHRRVGSQFSTALKKSTISDNIDETWYGSLVEFGNNWDNDSQIKSNFNKMLCNVDIYWELRIKSVFEKLWMAEKSKEIFEKIKPLYDTSERLYHNWFHVVSCLNHLYEIKEEISEDDFTSLFFAIIFHDSIYDVKNKKWENEQNSAELAENFLRNLWIQEHIIQEAKNLILLTTTHNVNSESLIEKYMNDIDLSILWQDWEKYSHYSKAIRYEYASYTDEDYKKWRWNILKKISEKQIFQTPYFHKKYEKQAQENIQKEIELLVQN
;
A
#
# COMPACT_ATOMS: atom_id res chain seq x y z
N MET A 1 -7.88 28.09 43.03
CA MET A 1 -8.93 27.07 42.98
C MET A 1 -9.58 26.92 41.61
N GLU A 2 -9.44 27.89 40.72
CA GLU A 2 -10.00 27.82 39.34
C GLU A 2 -9.29 26.84 38.38
N ASN A 3 -8.01 26.54 38.63
CA ASN A 3 -7.26 25.61 37.79
C ASN A 3 -7.61 24.11 37.95
N ASN A 4 -8.36 23.74 39.00
CA ASN A 4 -8.78 22.35 39.21
C ASN A 4 -10.05 21.96 38.43
N SER A 5 -10.80 22.95 37.95
CA SER A 5 -12.00 22.72 37.15
C SER A 5 -11.63 22.39 35.66
N LEU A 6 -10.52 22.94 35.18
CA LEU A 6 -10.01 22.64 33.84
C LEU A 6 -9.42 21.21 33.71
N LYS A 7 -8.84 20.69 34.83
CA LYS A 7 -8.33 19.29 34.88
C LYS A 7 -9.41 18.22 34.74
N LYS A 8 -10.66 18.53 35.01
CA LYS A 8 -11.80 17.57 34.91
C LYS A 8 -12.43 17.51 33.52
N ALA A 9 -12.08 18.41 32.61
CA ALA A 9 -12.87 18.63 31.41
C ALA A 9 -12.34 17.92 30.13
N SER A 10 -11.11 17.44 30.09
CA SER A 10 -10.59 16.79 28.88
C SER A 10 -10.07 15.38 29.16
N LYS A 11 -10.77 14.37 28.70
CA LYS A 11 -10.30 12.98 28.65
C LYS A 11 -9.51 12.72 27.35
N LYS A 12 -8.78 13.72 26.87
CA LYS A 12 -7.97 13.67 25.67
C LYS A 12 -6.52 13.32 26.03
N ALA A 13 -5.95 12.35 25.32
CA ALA A 13 -4.58 11.91 25.53
C ALA A 13 -3.77 11.92 24.22
N ILE A 14 -2.44 11.98 24.35
CA ILE A 14 -1.51 11.90 23.23
C ILE A 14 -0.60 10.70 23.42
N PHE A 15 -0.50 9.85 22.40
CA PHE A 15 0.50 8.81 22.27
C PHE A 15 1.52 9.20 21.21
N ALA A 16 2.72 9.56 21.66
CA ALA A 16 3.77 10.14 20.83
C ALA A 16 4.93 9.18 20.61
N TRP A 17 5.29 8.95 19.33
CA TRP A 17 6.47 8.18 18.94
C TRP A 17 6.91 8.51 17.50
N SER A 18 8.07 7.98 17.09
CA SER A 18 8.53 8.15 15.71
C SER A 18 7.85 7.20 14.71
N PHE A 19 7.40 6.02 15.16
CA PHE A 19 6.69 5.02 14.34
C PHE A 19 7.41 4.69 13.01
N ASP A 20 8.66 4.39 13.06
CA ASP A 20 9.47 4.10 11.87
C ASP A 20 10.03 2.65 11.90
N PRO A 21 9.21 1.63 11.58
CA PRO A 21 7.79 1.65 11.29
C PRO A 21 6.86 1.51 12.50
N PHE A 22 5.55 1.64 12.26
CA PHE A 22 4.50 1.30 13.22
C PHE A 22 4.38 -0.24 13.36
N THR A 23 4.48 -0.76 14.58
CA THR A 23 4.48 -2.19 14.88
C THR A 23 3.23 -2.62 15.65
N ILE A 24 3.00 -3.92 15.76
CA ILE A 24 1.84 -4.47 16.47
C ILE A 24 1.81 -4.04 17.95
N TRP A 25 2.97 -3.86 18.60
CA TRP A 25 2.97 -3.36 19.96
C TRP A 25 2.56 -1.87 20.04
N HIS A 26 2.91 -1.03 19.04
CA HIS A 26 2.39 0.34 18.99
C HIS A 26 0.86 0.33 18.86
N MET A 27 0.33 -0.59 18.07
CA MET A 27 -1.11 -0.77 17.92
C MET A 27 -1.76 -1.22 19.24
N ASP A 28 -1.17 -2.16 20.00
CA ASP A 28 -1.68 -2.57 21.31
C ASP A 28 -1.77 -1.38 22.28
N ILE A 29 -0.73 -0.56 22.36
CA ILE A 29 -0.74 0.65 23.19
C ILE A 29 -1.80 1.65 22.71
N THR A 30 -1.91 1.86 21.39
CA THR A 30 -2.94 2.73 20.82
C THR A 30 -4.35 2.25 21.21
N LYS A 31 -4.64 0.98 21.04
CA LYS A 31 -5.93 0.39 21.42
C LYS A 31 -6.23 0.56 22.92
N ARG A 32 -5.31 0.16 23.78
CA ARG A 32 -5.46 0.26 25.24
C ARG A 32 -5.53 1.70 25.74
N SER A 33 -4.87 2.63 25.06
CA SER A 33 -5.01 4.06 25.37
C SER A 33 -6.39 4.55 25.00
N GLY A 34 -6.87 4.19 23.85
CA GLY A 34 -8.18 4.57 23.43
C GLY A 34 -9.32 4.01 24.30
N GLU A 35 -9.19 2.81 24.86
CA GLU A 35 -10.14 2.27 25.84
C GLU A 35 -10.20 3.09 27.15
N LYS A 36 -9.19 3.91 27.42
CA LYS A 36 -9.06 4.71 28.65
C LYS A 36 -9.43 6.18 28.49
N PHE A 37 -9.32 6.71 27.29
CA PHE A 37 -9.53 8.12 27.00
C PHE A 37 -10.66 8.28 25.97
N GLU A 38 -11.37 9.39 26.02
CA GLU A 38 -12.46 9.69 25.08
C GLU A 38 -11.94 10.07 23.71
N LYS A 39 -10.78 10.72 23.66
CA LYS A 39 -10.07 11.07 22.43
C LYS A 39 -8.59 10.76 22.56
N LEU A 40 -8.01 10.15 21.55
CA LEU A 40 -6.58 9.86 21.48
C LEU A 40 -5.97 10.50 20.24
N ILE A 41 -4.88 11.25 20.42
CA ILE A 41 -4.03 11.68 19.31
C ILE A 41 -2.82 10.75 19.26
N VAL A 42 -2.63 10.08 18.13
CA VAL A 42 -1.38 9.41 17.78
C VAL A 42 -0.48 10.43 17.09
N TRP A 43 0.55 10.86 17.79
CA TRP A 43 1.45 11.91 17.34
C TRP A 43 2.71 11.33 16.69
N VAL A 44 2.92 11.62 15.41
CA VAL A 44 4.05 11.13 14.64
C VAL A 44 5.20 12.14 14.75
N GLY A 45 6.12 11.89 15.71
CA GLY A 45 7.23 12.76 15.99
C GLY A 45 8.36 12.68 14.94
N GLN A 46 9.03 13.81 14.72
CA GLN A 46 10.23 13.92 13.92
C GLN A 46 11.36 14.47 14.79
N ASN A 47 12.43 13.69 14.95
CA ASN A 47 13.65 14.12 15.63
C ASN A 47 14.69 14.49 14.55
N PRO A 48 15.14 15.73 14.48
CA PRO A 48 16.12 16.18 13.49
C PRO A 48 17.43 15.37 13.47
N ASP A 49 17.80 14.79 14.61
CA ASP A 49 19.03 14.02 14.77
C ASP A 49 18.90 12.56 14.29
N LYS A 50 17.68 12.13 13.91
CA LYS A 50 17.43 10.77 13.46
C LYS A 50 17.24 10.69 11.96
N LYS A 51 17.88 9.69 11.35
CA LYS A 51 17.59 9.31 9.96
C LYS A 51 16.46 8.29 9.96
N TYR A 52 15.34 8.68 9.39
CA TYR A 52 14.16 7.82 9.23
C TYR A 52 14.20 7.03 7.93
N MET A 53 13.58 5.86 7.94
CA MET A 53 13.38 5.04 6.74
C MET A 53 12.21 5.55 5.92
N PHE A 54 11.15 5.99 6.61
CA PHE A 54 9.91 6.46 6.01
C PHE A 54 9.70 7.94 6.28
N SER A 55 9.21 8.66 5.27
CA SER A 55 8.79 10.05 5.40
C SER A 55 7.60 10.18 6.36
N VAL A 56 7.29 11.39 6.79
CA VAL A 56 6.12 11.62 7.67
C VAL A 56 4.81 11.16 7.00
N PRO A 57 4.51 11.54 5.75
CA PRO A 57 3.30 11.05 5.06
C PRO A 57 3.21 9.52 5.02
N GLU A 58 4.30 8.82 4.68
CA GLU A 58 4.33 7.36 4.67
C GLU A 58 4.02 6.76 6.04
N ARG A 59 4.58 7.33 7.11
CA ARG A 59 4.32 6.86 8.49
C ARG A 59 2.86 7.10 8.91
N LEU A 60 2.30 8.25 8.53
CA LEU A 60 0.88 8.56 8.79
C LEU A 60 -0.04 7.57 8.07
N GLU A 61 0.20 7.31 6.80
CA GLU A 61 -0.58 6.35 6.02
C GLU A 61 -0.53 4.95 6.65
N MET A 62 0.68 4.46 7.00
CA MET A 62 0.84 3.18 7.68
C MET A 62 0.01 3.10 8.96
N ILE A 63 0.03 4.15 9.78
CA ILE A 63 -0.67 4.19 11.07
C ILE A 63 -2.19 4.23 10.85
N GLN A 64 -2.66 5.07 9.95
CA GLN A 64 -4.09 5.21 9.64
C GLN A 64 -4.69 3.88 9.18
N TRP A 65 -3.99 3.15 8.29
CA TRP A 65 -4.39 1.83 7.85
C TRP A 65 -4.48 0.82 9.01
N VAL A 66 -3.46 0.76 9.87
CA VAL A 66 -3.45 -0.18 10.99
C VAL A 66 -4.52 0.17 12.02
N ILE A 67 -4.75 1.46 12.31
CA ILE A 67 -5.80 1.90 13.23
C ILE A 67 -7.18 1.53 12.68
N LYS A 68 -7.44 1.79 11.40
CA LYS A 68 -8.69 1.43 10.73
C LYS A 68 -8.99 -0.06 10.89
N GLN A 69 -8.01 -0.91 10.65
CA GLN A 69 -8.14 -2.36 10.75
C GLN A 69 -8.49 -2.86 12.16
N HIS A 70 -7.92 -2.26 13.21
CA HIS A 70 -7.94 -2.85 14.54
C HIS A 70 -8.78 -2.09 15.58
N VAL A 71 -9.22 -0.86 15.28
CA VAL A 71 -9.78 0.06 16.30
C VAL A 71 -11.05 0.79 15.83
N GLU A 72 -11.53 0.56 14.61
CA GLU A 72 -12.58 1.33 13.92
C GLU A 72 -13.91 1.53 14.70
N ASN A 73 -14.22 0.68 15.67
CA ASN A 73 -15.49 0.73 16.42
C ASN A 73 -15.37 1.25 17.84
N LEU A 74 -14.21 1.70 18.29
CA LEU A 74 -13.99 1.93 19.71
C LEU A 74 -13.71 3.40 20.08
N LEU A 75 -13.24 4.29 19.15
CA LEU A 75 -12.63 5.53 19.63
C LEU A 75 -12.50 6.64 18.59
N ASP A 76 -12.54 7.89 19.08
CA ASP A 76 -12.07 9.06 18.35
C ASP A 76 -10.52 9.10 18.39
N ILE A 77 -9.88 8.48 17.38
CA ILE A 77 -8.42 8.48 17.22
C ILE A 77 -8.04 9.36 16.03
N GLU A 78 -7.22 10.34 16.31
CA GLU A 78 -6.65 11.25 15.32
C GLU A 78 -5.16 10.98 15.15
N VAL A 79 -4.64 10.94 13.92
CA VAL A 79 -3.22 10.74 13.63
C VAL A 79 -2.66 12.02 13.05
N LEU A 80 -1.73 12.65 13.76
CA LEU A 80 -1.18 13.95 13.39
C LEU A 80 0.36 13.93 13.37
N PRO A 81 1.00 14.59 12.42
CA PRO A 81 2.42 14.88 12.46
C PRO A 81 2.69 16.10 13.34
N TYR A 82 3.89 16.20 13.89
CA TYR A 82 4.32 17.42 14.58
C TYR A 82 5.84 17.50 14.72
N GLU A 83 6.39 18.69 14.59
CA GLU A 83 7.85 18.92 14.60
C GLU A 83 8.36 19.65 15.85
N TRP A 84 7.47 19.97 16.80
CA TRP A 84 7.79 20.81 17.97
C TRP A 84 7.95 19.98 19.26
N LEU A 85 7.94 20.67 20.42
CA LEU A 85 8.00 20.01 21.72
C LEU A 85 6.67 19.31 22.04
N LEU A 86 6.74 18.04 22.48
CA LEU A 86 5.58 17.23 22.77
C LEU A 86 4.60 17.86 23.79
N VAL A 87 5.15 18.50 24.80
CA VAL A 87 4.33 19.12 25.87
C VAL A 87 3.61 20.37 25.40
N ASP A 88 4.23 21.17 24.53
CA ASP A 88 3.61 22.35 23.95
C ASP A 88 2.46 21.94 23.03
N PHE A 89 2.68 20.95 22.18
CA PHE A 89 1.63 20.36 21.36
C PHE A 89 0.48 19.80 22.20
N ALA A 90 0.80 19.07 23.28
CA ALA A 90 -0.23 18.53 24.17
C ALA A 90 -1.08 19.66 24.79
N TYR A 91 -0.44 20.75 25.16
CA TYR A 91 -1.13 21.93 25.68
C TYR A 91 -2.02 22.59 24.62
N GLU A 92 -1.52 22.83 23.43
CA GLU A 92 -2.26 23.40 22.29
C GLU A 92 -3.47 22.54 21.89
N GLN A 93 -3.32 21.22 21.99
CA GLN A 93 -4.40 20.28 21.71
C GLN A 93 -5.36 20.07 22.86
N TRP A 94 -5.21 20.81 23.97
CA TRP A 94 -6.02 20.64 25.19
C TRP A 94 -5.98 19.20 25.74
N ALA A 95 -4.90 18.48 25.52
CA ALA A 95 -4.70 17.16 26.04
C ALA A 95 -4.20 17.23 27.49
N SER A 96 -4.83 16.45 28.36
CA SER A 96 -4.46 16.40 29.79
C SER A 96 -3.40 15.36 30.08
N THR A 97 -3.10 14.46 29.13
CA THR A 97 -2.29 13.27 29.39
C THR A 97 -1.42 12.91 28.19
N ILE A 98 -0.16 12.60 28.49
CA ILE A 98 0.76 11.96 27.55
C ILE A 98 0.85 10.48 27.91
N VAL A 99 0.61 9.59 26.93
CA VAL A 99 0.77 8.15 27.10
C VAL A 99 2.19 7.76 26.74
N ARG A 100 2.85 7.09 27.66
CA ARG A 100 4.16 6.48 27.47
C ARG A 100 4.08 4.99 27.77
N TRP A 101 5.02 4.21 27.29
CA TRP A 101 5.02 2.78 27.47
C TRP A 101 6.36 2.28 28.02
N LEU A 102 6.32 1.18 28.76
CA LEU A 102 7.46 0.57 29.42
C LEU A 102 7.55 -0.91 29.06
N ARG A 103 8.72 -1.33 28.58
CA ARG A 103 9.03 -2.77 28.35
C ARG A 103 9.84 -3.34 29.48
N TRP A 104 10.80 -2.56 29.95
CA TRP A 104 11.81 -2.94 30.93
C TRP A 104 11.88 -1.91 32.04
N PRO A 105 12.36 -2.29 33.24
CA PRO A 105 12.61 -1.33 34.32
C PRO A 105 13.52 -0.17 33.91
N THR A 106 14.45 -0.40 32.98
CA THR A 106 15.32 0.65 32.43
C THR A 106 14.57 1.73 31.63
N ASP A 107 13.48 1.34 30.96
CA ASP A 107 12.64 2.32 30.25
C ASP A 107 12.00 3.29 31.26
N LEU A 108 11.60 2.82 32.44
CA LEU A 108 10.99 3.64 33.48
C LEU A 108 11.90 4.78 33.91
N ALA A 109 13.19 4.54 34.09
CA ALA A 109 14.13 5.57 34.52
C ALA A 109 14.24 6.70 33.48
N SER A 110 14.37 6.37 32.19
CA SER A 110 14.46 7.35 31.12
C SER A 110 13.16 8.13 30.91
N GLU A 111 12.03 7.43 30.91
CA GLU A 111 10.69 8.03 30.71
C GLU A 111 10.26 8.88 31.92
N SER A 112 10.60 8.48 33.14
CA SER A 112 10.39 9.30 34.34
C SER A 112 11.20 10.59 34.32
N THR A 113 12.42 10.54 33.80
CA THR A 113 13.26 11.77 33.64
C THR A 113 12.57 12.77 32.70
N LEU A 114 12.00 12.29 31.57
CA LEU A 114 11.23 13.14 30.66
C LEU A 114 10.00 13.73 31.35
N HIS A 115 9.25 12.92 32.11
CA HIS A 115 8.11 13.39 32.89
C HIS A 115 8.48 14.53 33.85
N TRP A 116 9.56 14.38 34.64
CA TRP A 116 10.03 15.41 35.54
C TRP A 116 10.45 16.71 34.80
N VAL A 117 11.09 16.59 33.64
CA VAL A 117 11.41 17.75 32.80
C VAL A 117 10.14 18.45 32.34
N TRP A 118 9.11 17.71 31.91
CA TRP A 118 7.85 18.31 31.45
C TRP A 118 7.08 19.01 32.58
N GLU A 119 7.12 18.49 33.80
CA GLU A 119 6.53 19.16 34.96
C GLU A 119 7.14 20.54 35.22
N THR A 120 8.43 20.74 34.91
CA THR A 120 9.07 22.06 35.07
C THR A 120 8.44 23.11 34.17
N GLN A 121 7.80 22.74 33.07
CA GLN A 121 7.15 23.66 32.12
C GLN A 121 5.80 24.19 32.65
N LYS A 122 5.26 23.62 33.73
CA LYS A 122 4.01 24.04 34.38
C LYS A 122 2.77 24.01 33.49
N LEU A 123 2.75 23.14 32.49
CA LEU A 123 1.63 23.01 31.54
C LEU A 123 0.53 22.06 32.04
N TRP A 124 0.72 21.50 33.24
CA TRP A 124 -0.29 20.64 33.93
C TRP A 124 -0.70 19.38 33.15
N ILE A 125 0.21 18.84 32.35
CA ILE A 125 0.03 17.64 31.57
C ILE A 125 0.60 16.45 32.36
N ASP A 126 -0.22 15.44 32.59
CA ASP A 126 0.17 14.23 33.31
C ASP A 126 0.74 13.16 32.36
N THR A 127 1.45 12.17 32.91
CA THR A 127 1.99 11.06 32.15
C THR A 127 1.41 9.74 32.63
N VAL A 128 0.84 8.97 31.73
CA VAL A 128 0.36 7.61 31.99
C VAL A 128 1.32 6.60 31.35
N PHE A 129 1.85 5.69 32.18
CA PHE A 129 2.70 4.61 31.73
C PHE A 129 1.89 3.34 31.52
N LEU A 130 1.96 2.79 30.32
CA LEU A 130 1.38 1.48 29.98
C LEU A 130 2.48 0.43 29.87
N LEU A 131 2.33 -0.69 30.55
CA LEU A 131 3.28 -1.81 30.43
C LEU A 131 3.04 -2.55 29.12
N ALA A 132 4.10 -2.85 28.39
CA ALA A 132 4.05 -3.76 27.25
C ALA A 132 3.62 -5.16 27.71
N LYS A 133 2.87 -5.89 26.87
CA LYS A 133 2.61 -7.31 27.13
C LYS A 133 3.90 -8.10 27.07
N GLN A 134 4.05 -9.12 27.89
CA GLN A 134 5.28 -9.93 27.99
C GLN A 134 5.70 -10.49 26.64
N GLU A 135 4.75 -10.99 25.85
CA GLU A 135 4.95 -11.52 24.50
C GLU A 135 5.42 -10.49 23.46
N GLN A 136 5.28 -9.20 23.76
CA GLN A 136 5.62 -8.09 22.87
C GLN A 136 6.86 -7.30 23.31
N THR A 137 7.48 -7.65 24.41
CA THR A 137 8.63 -6.90 24.96
C THR A 137 9.85 -6.92 24.03
N HIS A 138 10.02 -7.96 23.22
CA HIS A 138 11.09 -8.11 22.25
C HIS A 138 10.83 -7.32 20.95
N LEU A 139 9.61 -6.85 20.72
CA LEU A 139 9.24 -6.14 19.50
C LEU A 139 9.77 -4.70 19.54
N SER A 140 10.40 -4.29 18.46
CA SER A 140 10.76 -2.89 18.22
C SER A 140 10.90 -2.62 16.73
N SER A 141 10.76 -1.36 16.32
CA SER A 141 10.98 -0.96 14.92
C SER A 141 12.38 -1.35 14.43
N GLY A 142 13.41 -1.26 15.29
CA GLY A 142 14.77 -1.67 14.96
C GLY A 142 14.92 -3.18 14.78
N ALA A 143 14.35 -3.98 15.69
CA ALA A 143 14.36 -5.44 15.58
C ALA A 143 13.63 -5.92 14.32
N THR A 144 12.46 -5.32 14.02
CA THR A 144 11.69 -5.67 12.82
C THR A 144 12.48 -5.40 11.54
N LYS A 145 13.19 -4.26 11.47
CA LYS A 145 14.11 -3.96 10.36
C LYS A 145 15.23 -4.98 10.22
N ALA A 146 15.86 -5.37 11.34
CA ALA A 146 16.95 -6.35 11.36
C ALA A 146 16.45 -7.73 10.88
N ILE A 147 15.28 -8.17 11.32
CA ILE A 147 14.67 -9.44 10.95
C ILE A 147 14.35 -9.48 9.44
N LEU A 148 13.73 -8.42 8.90
CA LEU A 148 13.42 -8.36 7.47
C LEU A 148 14.68 -8.28 6.61
N LYS A 149 15.73 -7.61 7.07
CA LYS A 149 17.01 -7.56 6.35
C LYS A 149 17.54 -8.97 6.03
N GLU A 150 17.35 -9.91 6.93
CA GLU A 150 17.69 -11.33 6.75
C GLU A 150 16.60 -12.13 6.01
N GLN A 151 15.62 -11.47 5.41
CA GLN A 151 14.48 -12.07 4.72
C GLN A 151 13.61 -12.95 5.62
N TRP A 152 13.55 -12.67 6.92
CA TRP A 152 12.67 -13.38 7.85
C TRP A 152 11.26 -12.82 7.77
N LEU A 153 10.28 -13.67 8.14
CA LEU A 153 8.88 -13.28 8.19
C LEU A 153 8.64 -12.26 9.31
N ILE A 154 7.87 -11.24 9.03
CA ILE A 154 7.58 -10.16 9.97
C ILE A 154 6.08 -9.91 10.18
N GLU A 155 5.22 -10.82 9.71
CA GLU A 155 3.76 -10.71 9.81
C GLU A 155 3.26 -10.63 11.26
N GLU A 156 4.00 -11.24 12.19
CA GLU A 156 3.68 -11.19 13.62
C GLU A 156 4.19 -9.91 14.31
N TYR A 157 4.95 -9.07 13.60
CA TYR A 157 5.56 -7.86 14.15
C TYR A 157 4.91 -6.57 13.65
N VAL A 158 4.35 -6.61 12.43
CA VAL A 158 3.75 -5.45 11.75
C VAL A 158 2.52 -5.86 10.96
N GLY A 159 1.62 -4.91 10.72
CA GLY A 159 0.51 -5.12 9.78
C GLY A 159 1.00 -5.36 8.35
N LEU A 160 0.18 -5.99 7.51
CA LEU A 160 0.56 -6.35 6.12
C LEU A 160 0.90 -5.12 5.26
N ASN A 161 0.24 -4.00 5.48
CA ASN A 161 0.58 -2.73 4.82
C ASN A 161 2.00 -2.30 5.16
N VAL A 162 2.36 -2.30 6.45
CA VAL A 162 3.71 -1.93 6.91
C VAL A 162 4.75 -2.90 6.39
N LYS A 163 4.45 -4.22 6.40
CA LYS A 163 5.32 -5.25 5.81
C LYS A 163 5.60 -4.95 4.34
N HIS A 164 4.56 -4.63 3.57
CA HIS A 164 4.68 -4.29 2.16
C HIS A 164 5.61 -3.08 1.93
N PHE A 165 5.39 -1.97 2.64
CA PHE A 165 6.27 -0.79 2.56
C PHE A 165 7.72 -1.12 2.94
N MET A 166 7.92 -1.96 3.95
CA MET A 166 9.26 -2.38 4.36
C MET A 166 9.94 -3.26 3.30
N GLU A 167 9.23 -4.22 2.72
CA GLU A 167 9.74 -5.07 1.63
C GLU A 167 10.12 -4.24 0.42
N ALA A 168 9.26 -3.31 0.01
CA ALA A 168 9.54 -2.40 -1.09
C ALA A 168 10.79 -1.55 -0.82
N ARG A 169 10.88 -0.91 0.35
CA ARG A 169 11.95 0.03 0.68
C ARG A 169 13.29 -0.65 0.99
N MET A 170 13.27 -1.76 1.74
CA MET A 170 14.49 -2.42 2.22
C MET A 170 15.02 -3.46 1.26
N LYS A 171 14.12 -4.18 0.60
CA LYS A 171 14.47 -5.34 -0.24
C LYS A 171 14.30 -5.07 -1.72
N TRP A 172 13.64 -3.97 -2.09
CA TRP A 172 13.26 -3.73 -3.48
C TRP A 172 12.42 -4.87 -4.05
N GLN A 173 11.46 -5.36 -3.26
CA GLN A 173 10.63 -6.50 -3.57
C GLN A 173 9.16 -6.14 -3.53
N TYR A 174 8.43 -6.53 -4.56
CA TYR A 174 6.99 -6.53 -4.59
C TYR A 174 6.49 -7.94 -4.88
N LEU A 175 5.86 -8.56 -3.88
CA LEU A 175 5.40 -9.93 -3.96
C LEU A 175 3.96 -9.98 -4.41
N VAL A 176 3.69 -10.78 -5.43
CA VAL A 176 2.36 -11.01 -5.97
C VAL A 176 2.13 -12.50 -6.07
N TRP A 177 1.02 -12.94 -5.56
CA TRP A 177 0.64 -14.32 -5.71
C TRP A 177 -0.24 -14.56 -6.93
N ILE A 178 0.08 -15.56 -7.73
CA ILE A 178 -0.71 -15.97 -8.88
C ILE A 178 -1.34 -17.32 -8.59
N THR A 179 -2.66 -17.36 -8.53
CA THR A 179 -3.44 -18.58 -8.38
C THR A 179 -4.46 -18.73 -9.50
N GLY A 180 -5.11 -19.87 -9.58
CA GLY A 180 -6.14 -20.11 -10.58
C GLY A 180 -6.58 -21.56 -10.66
N SER A 181 -7.71 -21.80 -11.30
CA SER A 181 -8.25 -23.14 -11.50
C SER A 181 -7.37 -23.98 -12.44
N ILE A 182 -7.47 -25.29 -12.30
CA ILE A 182 -6.85 -26.21 -13.27
C ILE A 182 -7.37 -25.91 -14.68
N GLY A 183 -6.50 -25.95 -15.69
CA GLY A 183 -6.89 -25.62 -17.07
C GLY A 183 -6.96 -24.12 -17.38
N SER A 184 -6.75 -23.22 -16.41
CA SER A 184 -6.73 -21.77 -16.65
C SER A 184 -5.48 -21.26 -17.37
N TRP A 185 -4.52 -22.12 -17.67
CA TRP A 185 -3.22 -21.77 -18.28
C TRP A 185 -2.43 -20.76 -17.47
N LYS A 186 -2.51 -20.85 -16.16
CA LYS A 186 -1.84 -19.98 -15.19
C LYS A 186 -0.36 -19.75 -15.54
N SER A 187 0.40 -20.81 -15.81
CA SER A 187 1.83 -20.71 -16.14
C SER A 187 2.09 -19.95 -17.44
N TYR A 188 1.19 -20.08 -18.44
CA TYR A 188 1.27 -19.31 -19.69
C TYR A 188 1.06 -17.82 -19.41
N VAL A 189 0.00 -17.45 -18.71
CA VAL A 189 -0.28 -16.05 -18.32
C VAL A 189 0.87 -15.48 -17.51
N THR A 190 1.39 -16.25 -16.55
CA THR A 190 2.56 -15.81 -15.74
C THR A 190 3.80 -15.56 -16.62
N GLN A 191 4.05 -16.42 -17.60
CA GLN A 191 5.17 -16.22 -18.52
C GLN A 191 4.99 -14.96 -19.39
N LYS A 192 3.77 -14.71 -19.88
CA LYS A 192 3.44 -13.46 -20.60
C LYS A 192 3.67 -12.22 -19.74
N PHE A 193 3.36 -12.26 -18.45
CA PHE A 193 3.70 -11.17 -17.52
C PHE A 193 5.21 -10.96 -17.44
N VAL A 194 5.97 -12.05 -17.24
CA VAL A 194 7.44 -11.97 -17.16
C VAL A 194 8.01 -11.36 -18.43
N ASP A 195 7.58 -11.83 -19.60
CA ASP A 195 8.11 -11.39 -20.89
C ASP A 195 7.78 -9.91 -21.13
N PHE A 196 6.52 -9.52 -20.92
CA PHE A 196 6.08 -8.14 -21.08
C PHE A 196 6.86 -7.14 -20.20
N TRP A 197 7.04 -7.46 -18.92
CA TRP A 197 7.75 -6.57 -18.03
C TRP A 197 9.25 -6.55 -18.27
N LYS A 198 9.81 -7.67 -18.69
CA LYS A 198 11.21 -7.76 -19.08
C LYS A 198 11.51 -6.91 -20.32
N GLU A 199 10.62 -6.91 -21.31
CA GLU A 199 10.69 -6.03 -22.48
C GLU A 199 10.63 -4.54 -22.10
N ASN A 200 9.98 -4.20 -21.01
CA ASN A 200 9.91 -2.85 -20.46
C ASN A 200 10.99 -2.53 -19.42
N GLY A 201 12.06 -3.34 -19.33
CA GLY A 201 13.18 -3.11 -18.41
C GLY A 201 12.86 -3.34 -16.93
N ILE A 202 11.71 -3.92 -16.61
CA ILE A 202 11.26 -4.15 -15.22
C ILE A 202 11.67 -5.57 -14.81
N PRO A 203 12.45 -5.74 -13.71
CA PRO A 203 12.82 -7.06 -13.22
C PRO A 203 11.58 -7.79 -12.68
N VAL A 204 11.23 -8.91 -13.31
CA VAL A 204 10.14 -9.79 -12.86
C VAL A 204 10.68 -11.21 -12.72
N HIS A 205 10.39 -11.84 -11.61
CA HIS A 205 10.82 -13.19 -11.28
C HIS A 205 9.61 -14.07 -11.03
N ASN A 206 9.55 -15.23 -11.69
CA ASN A 206 8.53 -16.23 -11.43
C ASN A 206 9.11 -17.35 -10.55
N ILE A 207 8.45 -17.62 -9.42
CA ILE A 207 8.77 -18.69 -8.49
C ILE A 207 7.61 -19.68 -8.52
N ASP A 208 7.87 -20.87 -9.06
CA ASP A 208 6.90 -21.95 -9.15
C ASP A 208 6.90 -22.78 -7.85
N LEU A 209 5.86 -22.60 -7.03
CA LEU A 209 5.74 -23.31 -5.77
C LEU A 209 5.31 -24.76 -5.93
N ASP A 210 4.61 -25.12 -7.02
CA ASP A 210 4.33 -26.52 -7.34
C ASP A 210 5.64 -27.31 -7.53
N ARG A 211 6.67 -26.64 -8.12
CA ARG A 211 8.01 -27.20 -8.25
C ARG A 211 8.74 -27.26 -6.91
N ILE A 212 8.63 -26.24 -6.06
CA ILE A 212 9.23 -26.25 -4.71
C ILE A 212 8.62 -27.38 -3.88
N TRP A 213 7.31 -27.52 -3.91
CA TRP A 213 6.60 -28.57 -3.22
C TRP A 213 7.03 -29.95 -3.73
N HIS A 214 7.13 -30.14 -5.06
CA HIS A 214 7.65 -31.36 -5.66
C HIS A 214 9.05 -31.66 -5.20
N TRP A 215 9.95 -30.67 -5.21
CA TRP A 215 11.35 -30.83 -4.81
C TRP A 215 11.48 -31.29 -3.35
N ILE A 216 10.71 -30.71 -2.42
CA ILE A 216 10.70 -31.08 -1.00
C ILE A 216 10.33 -32.57 -0.83
N LEU A 217 9.31 -33.03 -1.53
CA LEU A 217 8.76 -34.38 -1.38
C LEU A 217 9.57 -35.46 -2.13
N SER A 218 10.18 -35.10 -3.27
CA SER A 218 10.66 -36.10 -4.25
C SER A 218 12.12 -35.95 -4.66
N GLU A 219 12.84 -34.89 -4.26
CA GLU A 219 14.18 -34.61 -4.75
C GLU A 219 15.17 -34.20 -3.65
N ALA A 220 14.74 -33.50 -2.62
CA ALA A 220 15.61 -32.96 -1.58
C ALA A 220 16.29 -34.05 -0.78
N LYS A 221 17.64 -34.04 -0.75
CA LYS A 221 18.45 -35.07 -0.12
C LYS A 221 18.93 -34.73 1.29
N ASP A 222 18.83 -33.46 1.68
CA ASP A 222 19.29 -33.01 3.00
C ASP A 222 18.52 -33.68 4.14
N ASP A 223 19.19 -33.92 5.26
CA ASP A 223 18.60 -34.62 6.40
C ASP A 223 17.36 -33.92 6.98
N GLY A 224 17.33 -32.61 6.97
CA GLY A 224 16.15 -31.85 7.39
C GLY A 224 14.88 -32.22 6.59
N TYR A 225 15.00 -32.37 5.28
CA TYR A 225 13.86 -32.78 4.45
C TYR A 225 13.53 -34.25 4.56
N LYS A 226 14.50 -35.13 4.91
CA LYS A 226 14.21 -36.52 5.26
C LYS A 226 13.33 -36.59 6.52
N ILE A 227 13.64 -35.80 7.55
CA ILE A 227 12.85 -35.73 8.79
C ILE A 227 11.41 -35.28 8.47
N ILE A 228 11.23 -34.28 7.59
CA ILE A 228 9.90 -33.83 7.17
C ILE A 228 9.12 -34.96 6.48
N ARG A 229 9.75 -35.70 5.55
CA ARG A 229 9.11 -36.84 4.90
C ARG A 229 8.76 -37.95 5.90
N GLN A 230 9.62 -38.22 6.89
CA GLN A 230 9.32 -39.16 7.97
C GLN A 230 8.12 -38.70 8.81
N LYS A 231 8.01 -37.39 9.10
CA LYS A 231 6.85 -36.82 9.81
C LYS A 231 5.57 -36.97 9.00
N LEU A 232 5.63 -36.77 7.67
CA LEU A 232 4.49 -37.03 6.80
C LEU A 232 4.05 -38.50 6.84
N VAL A 233 5.00 -39.45 6.81
CA VAL A 233 4.69 -40.88 6.91
C VAL A 233 4.06 -41.21 8.25
N GLN A 234 4.59 -40.68 9.35
CA GLN A 234 4.01 -40.87 10.69
C GLN A 234 2.57 -40.33 10.79
N THR A 235 2.29 -39.26 10.10
CA THR A 235 0.97 -38.63 10.13
C THR A 235 -0.03 -39.30 9.18
N PHE A 236 0.42 -39.69 7.97
CA PHE A 236 -0.45 -40.15 6.87
C PHE A 236 -0.23 -41.61 6.47
N TRP A 237 0.55 -42.37 7.26
CA TRP A 237 0.91 -43.80 7.14
C TRP A 237 1.98 -44.15 6.09
N GLU A 238 2.53 -45.35 6.23
CA GLU A 238 3.69 -45.81 5.47
C GLU A 238 3.46 -45.98 3.96
N ASN A 239 2.23 -46.19 3.53
CA ASN A 239 1.90 -46.39 2.12
C ASN A 239 2.15 -45.18 1.21
N ILE A 240 2.46 -44.01 1.78
CA ILE A 240 2.85 -42.82 1.01
C ILE A 240 4.36 -42.75 0.73
N MET A 241 5.19 -43.63 1.32
CA MET A 241 6.63 -43.62 1.08
C MET A 241 7.02 -44.60 -0.02
N ARG A 242 7.80 -44.13 -0.96
CA ARG A 242 8.42 -44.94 -2.01
C ARG A 242 9.64 -45.69 -1.45
N SER A 243 10.06 -46.74 -2.15
CA SER A 243 11.25 -47.53 -1.78
C SER A 243 12.57 -46.77 -1.75
N ASP A 244 12.63 -45.61 -2.44
CA ASP A 244 13.78 -44.70 -2.49
C ASP A 244 13.78 -43.64 -1.36
N GLY A 245 12.82 -43.69 -0.44
CA GLY A 245 12.71 -42.78 0.70
C GLY A 245 12.06 -41.45 0.39
N PHE A 246 11.48 -41.29 -0.78
CA PHE A 246 10.68 -40.12 -1.19
C PHE A 246 9.18 -40.37 -1.08
N ILE A 247 8.39 -39.33 -1.10
CA ILE A 247 6.94 -39.42 -0.96
C ILE A 247 6.27 -39.71 -2.32
N GLU A 248 5.39 -40.71 -2.33
CA GLU A 248 4.48 -40.92 -3.46
C GLU A 248 3.34 -39.89 -3.41
N ARG A 249 3.48 -38.85 -4.19
CA ARG A 249 2.56 -37.70 -4.18
C ARG A 249 1.11 -38.07 -4.43
N LYS A 250 0.88 -39.04 -5.31
CA LYS A 250 -0.47 -39.46 -5.66
C LYS A 250 -1.16 -40.12 -4.46
N ALA A 251 -0.45 -40.99 -3.75
CA ALA A 251 -0.97 -41.64 -2.54
C ALA A 251 -1.25 -40.63 -1.42
N LEU A 252 -0.33 -39.68 -1.19
CA LEU A 252 -0.56 -38.59 -0.23
C LEU A 252 -1.79 -37.76 -0.58
N TRP A 253 -1.95 -37.38 -1.85
CA TRP A 253 -3.11 -36.64 -2.32
C TRP A 253 -4.44 -37.39 -2.13
N GLU A 254 -4.49 -38.68 -2.40
CA GLU A 254 -5.69 -39.51 -2.21
C GLU A 254 -6.14 -39.53 -0.73
N ILE A 255 -5.20 -39.42 0.20
CA ILE A 255 -5.48 -39.41 1.65
C ILE A 255 -5.99 -38.05 2.13
N VAL A 256 -5.33 -36.96 1.71
CA VAL A 256 -5.64 -35.62 2.24
C VAL A 256 -6.75 -34.89 1.49
N PHE A 257 -7.05 -35.37 0.30
CA PHE A 257 -7.90 -34.69 -0.66
C PHE A 257 -9.33 -34.45 -0.18
N ASN A 258 -9.95 -35.47 0.43
CA ASN A 258 -11.33 -35.44 0.88
C ASN A 258 -11.47 -35.17 2.40
N ASP A 259 -10.38 -34.83 3.06
CA ASP A 259 -10.33 -34.66 4.51
C ASP A 259 -9.69 -33.31 4.85
N SER A 260 -10.51 -32.37 5.29
CA SER A 260 -10.07 -31.00 5.62
C SER A 260 -9.09 -30.96 6.81
N GLU A 261 -9.25 -31.85 7.79
CA GLU A 261 -8.36 -31.93 8.93
C GLU A 261 -6.98 -32.46 8.54
N LYS A 262 -6.94 -33.51 7.72
CA LYS A 262 -5.67 -34.03 7.18
C LYS A 262 -4.97 -33.03 6.28
N ARG A 263 -5.74 -32.23 5.52
CA ARG A 263 -5.19 -31.15 4.71
C ARG A 263 -4.50 -30.11 5.60
N LYS A 264 -5.16 -29.67 6.68
CA LYS A 264 -4.59 -28.75 7.65
C LYS A 264 -3.30 -29.31 8.28
N GLN A 265 -3.27 -30.59 8.66
CA GLN A 265 -2.08 -31.25 9.18
C GLN A 265 -0.93 -31.27 8.14
N LEU A 266 -1.25 -31.50 6.85
CA LEU A 266 -0.26 -31.44 5.77
C LEU A 266 0.33 -30.02 5.63
N ASP A 267 -0.53 -29.00 5.65
CA ASP A 267 -0.12 -27.60 5.55
C ASP A 267 0.75 -27.20 6.75
N GLU A 268 0.39 -27.58 7.97
CA GLU A 268 1.20 -27.34 9.18
C GLU A 268 2.59 -27.98 9.09
N ILE A 269 2.70 -29.18 8.53
CA ILE A 269 4.00 -29.86 8.36
C ILE A 269 4.85 -29.20 7.28
N LEU A 270 4.22 -28.77 6.18
CA LEU A 270 4.93 -28.23 5.01
C LEU A 270 5.12 -26.72 5.04
N TYR A 271 4.39 -25.99 5.88
CA TYR A 271 4.49 -24.54 5.97
C TYR A 271 5.93 -24.04 6.16
N THR A 272 6.61 -24.55 7.19
CA THR A 272 7.99 -24.14 7.50
C THR A 272 8.98 -24.44 6.37
N PRO A 273 9.07 -25.67 5.82
CA PRO A 273 10.01 -25.98 4.76
C PRO A 273 9.72 -25.21 3.45
N ILE A 274 8.46 -25.00 3.12
CA ILE A 274 8.06 -24.20 1.94
C ILE A 274 8.46 -22.74 2.17
N SER A 275 8.12 -22.18 3.32
CA SER A 275 8.46 -20.78 3.68
C SER A 275 9.97 -20.54 3.65
N LEU A 276 10.76 -21.45 4.20
CA LEU A 276 12.23 -21.37 4.14
C LEU A 276 12.75 -21.39 2.70
N LYS A 277 12.18 -22.24 1.86
CA LYS A 277 12.60 -22.35 0.46
C LYS A 277 12.20 -21.10 -0.33
N ILE A 278 10.96 -20.59 -0.15
CA ILE A 278 10.53 -19.34 -0.75
C ILE A 278 11.49 -18.21 -0.34
N ARG A 279 11.76 -18.04 0.95
CA ARG A 279 12.66 -16.99 1.45
C ARG A 279 14.05 -17.05 0.82
N LYS A 280 14.62 -18.25 0.69
CA LYS A 280 15.90 -18.44 -0.01
C LYS A 280 15.81 -18.06 -1.48
N GLU A 281 14.73 -18.45 -2.16
CA GLU A 281 14.54 -18.14 -3.58
C GLU A 281 14.36 -16.64 -3.84
N ILE A 282 13.73 -15.90 -2.91
CA ILE A 282 13.49 -14.45 -3.08
C ILE A 282 14.61 -13.57 -2.56
N SER A 283 15.49 -14.08 -1.68
CA SER A 283 16.45 -13.27 -0.91
C SER A 283 17.34 -12.35 -1.75
N GLU A 284 17.75 -12.81 -2.94
CA GLU A 284 18.62 -12.06 -3.86
C GLU A 284 17.86 -11.40 -5.02
N LYS A 285 16.54 -11.61 -5.11
CA LYS A 285 15.73 -11.06 -6.20
C LYS A 285 15.20 -9.69 -5.85
N LYS A 286 15.23 -8.79 -6.82
CA LYS A 286 14.68 -7.44 -6.74
C LYS A 286 13.63 -7.24 -7.81
N GLY A 287 12.68 -6.35 -7.57
CA GLY A 287 11.58 -6.08 -8.49
C GLY A 287 10.32 -6.87 -8.14
N ILE A 288 9.55 -7.22 -9.14
CA ILE A 288 8.29 -7.92 -8.98
C ILE A 288 8.57 -9.42 -8.87
N ILE A 289 8.05 -10.05 -7.82
CA ILE A 289 8.21 -11.48 -7.55
C ILE A 289 6.84 -12.15 -7.62
N LEU A 290 6.64 -12.96 -8.64
CA LEU A 290 5.42 -13.72 -8.86
C LEU A 290 5.56 -15.07 -8.15
N LEU A 291 4.73 -15.30 -7.14
CA LEU A 291 4.61 -16.57 -6.43
C LEU A 291 3.48 -17.37 -7.07
N ASN A 292 3.83 -18.37 -7.86
CA ASN A 292 2.89 -19.11 -8.70
C ASN A 292 2.50 -20.43 -8.05
N TRP A 293 1.26 -20.54 -7.54
CA TRP A 293 0.74 -21.75 -6.91
C TRP A 293 -0.76 -21.91 -7.11
N ALA A 294 -1.18 -23.11 -7.50
CA ALA A 294 -2.60 -23.41 -7.74
C ALA A 294 -3.41 -23.56 -6.43
N LEU A 295 -2.77 -24.00 -5.34
CA LEU A 295 -3.41 -24.37 -4.07
C LEU A 295 -3.26 -23.30 -2.98
N LEU A 296 -3.00 -22.07 -3.36
CA LEU A 296 -2.77 -21.00 -2.41
C LEU A 296 -3.94 -20.72 -1.47
N ALA A 297 -5.15 -20.61 -2.05
CA ALA A 297 -6.33 -20.29 -1.25
C ALA A 297 -6.63 -21.39 -0.22
N GLU A 298 -6.28 -22.63 -0.59
CA GLU A 298 -6.40 -23.80 0.26
C GLU A 298 -5.34 -23.85 1.37
N ALA A 299 -4.17 -23.22 1.16
CA ALA A 299 -3.02 -23.27 2.07
C ALA A 299 -2.91 -22.09 3.04
N TRP A 300 -3.83 -21.13 3.00
CA TRP A 300 -3.88 -19.96 3.91
C TRP A 300 -2.58 -19.14 3.98
N MET A 301 -1.82 -19.07 2.88
CA MET A 301 -0.51 -18.41 2.81
C MET A 301 -0.52 -17.04 2.11
N THR A 302 -1.67 -16.40 1.98
CA THR A 302 -1.81 -15.14 1.23
C THR A 302 -1.00 -13.98 1.83
N ASN A 303 -0.73 -14.03 3.13
CA ASN A 303 0.09 -13.05 3.85
C ASN A 303 1.52 -12.92 3.32
N PHE A 304 2.05 -13.97 2.69
CA PHE A 304 3.37 -13.91 2.06
C PHE A 304 3.47 -12.81 1.00
N SER A 305 2.42 -12.61 0.22
CA SER A 305 2.34 -11.55 -0.79
C SER A 305 1.58 -10.31 -0.32
N ASN A 306 1.44 -10.12 0.99
CA ASN A 306 0.67 -9.01 1.55
C ASN A 306 -0.77 -8.97 1.00
N ASN A 307 -1.37 -10.14 0.78
CA ASN A 307 -2.67 -10.32 0.14
C ASN A 307 -2.80 -9.66 -1.25
N ASN A 308 -1.68 -9.50 -1.98
CA ASN A 308 -1.72 -9.08 -3.38
C ASN A 308 -1.80 -10.31 -4.28
N LEU A 309 -2.95 -10.51 -4.92
CA LEU A 309 -3.25 -11.74 -5.66
C LEU A 309 -3.79 -11.48 -7.06
N VAL A 310 -3.45 -12.39 -7.96
CA VAL A 310 -4.09 -12.54 -9.28
C VAL A 310 -4.79 -13.89 -9.33
N LEU A 311 -6.09 -13.88 -9.51
CA LEU A 311 -6.90 -15.09 -9.72
C LEU A 311 -7.19 -15.26 -11.21
N ILE A 312 -6.56 -16.26 -11.81
CA ILE A 312 -6.79 -16.62 -13.21
C ILE A 312 -7.89 -17.67 -13.27
N TRP A 313 -8.97 -17.36 -13.93
CA TRP A 313 -10.09 -18.27 -14.13
C TRP A 313 -10.37 -18.53 -15.61
N VAL A 314 -11.16 -19.55 -15.88
CA VAL A 314 -11.61 -19.96 -17.21
C VAL A 314 -13.01 -20.52 -17.13
N ASP A 315 -13.82 -20.32 -18.15
CA ASP A 315 -15.16 -20.89 -18.23
C ASP A 315 -15.12 -22.41 -18.21
N SER A 316 -16.10 -23.02 -17.54
CA SER A 316 -16.15 -24.47 -17.33
C SER A 316 -16.09 -25.28 -18.64
N LYS A 317 -16.70 -24.78 -19.71
CA LYS A 317 -16.66 -25.44 -21.02
C LYS A 317 -15.25 -25.45 -21.60
N ILE A 318 -14.58 -24.28 -21.62
CA ILE A 318 -13.21 -24.14 -22.12
C ILE A 318 -12.25 -24.92 -21.23
N GLN A 319 -12.49 -24.93 -19.92
CA GLN A 319 -11.70 -25.73 -18.98
C GLN A 319 -11.72 -27.22 -19.34
N GLN A 320 -12.92 -27.77 -19.61
CA GLN A 320 -13.06 -29.18 -19.99
C GLN A 320 -12.39 -29.47 -21.33
N GLU A 321 -12.56 -28.60 -22.33
CA GLU A 321 -11.93 -28.73 -23.66
C GLU A 321 -10.39 -28.76 -23.51
N ARG A 322 -9.79 -27.79 -22.78
CA ARG A 322 -8.34 -27.74 -22.54
C ARG A 322 -7.79 -28.93 -21.76
N LEU A 323 -8.60 -29.50 -20.84
CA LEU A 323 -8.18 -30.68 -20.08
C LEU A 323 -8.30 -31.95 -20.93
N ALA A 324 -9.30 -32.06 -21.82
CA ALA A 324 -9.41 -33.14 -22.77
C ALA A 324 -8.27 -33.18 -23.78
N GLU A 325 -7.84 -32.03 -24.29
CA GLU A 325 -6.67 -31.89 -25.16
C GLU A 325 -5.37 -32.41 -24.53
N ARG A 326 -5.27 -32.40 -23.17
CA ARG A 326 -4.13 -32.95 -22.42
C ARG A 326 -4.22 -34.45 -22.16
N TRP A 327 -5.04 -35.16 -22.90
CA TRP A 327 -5.22 -36.62 -22.84
C TRP A 327 -5.77 -37.12 -21.49
N HIS A 328 -6.62 -36.33 -20.79
CA HIS A 328 -7.32 -36.76 -19.60
C HIS A 328 -8.69 -37.38 -19.94
N THR A 329 -9.04 -38.51 -19.30
CA THR A 329 -10.38 -39.05 -19.39
C THR A 329 -11.41 -38.18 -18.68
N PRO A 330 -12.71 -38.23 -19.04
CA PRO A 330 -13.76 -37.49 -18.33
C PRO A 330 -13.74 -37.70 -16.81
N GLU A 331 -13.49 -38.94 -16.34
CA GLU A 331 -13.39 -39.25 -14.92
C GLU A 331 -12.15 -38.59 -14.27
N GLN A 332 -11.04 -38.57 -14.97
CA GLN A 332 -9.83 -37.89 -14.50
C GLN A 332 -10.02 -36.39 -14.45
N ILE A 333 -10.71 -35.80 -15.45
CA ILE A 333 -11.07 -34.38 -15.48
C ILE A 333 -11.95 -34.06 -14.27
N HIS A 334 -13.03 -34.83 -14.09
CA HIS A 334 -13.94 -34.61 -12.96
C HIS A 334 -13.23 -34.68 -11.60
N ARG A 335 -12.40 -35.68 -11.38
CA ARG A 335 -11.62 -35.81 -10.16
C ARG A 335 -10.67 -34.63 -9.96
N ARG A 336 -9.96 -34.20 -11.00
CA ARG A 336 -8.99 -33.10 -10.91
C ARG A 336 -9.66 -31.74 -10.68
N VAL A 337 -10.79 -31.49 -11.34
CA VAL A 337 -11.57 -30.26 -11.11
C VAL A 337 -12.17 -30.26 -9.71
N GLY A 338 -12.73 -31.39 -9.27
CA GLY A 338 -13.24 -31.54 -7.92
C GLY A 338 -12.18 -31.50 -6.83
N SER A 339 -10.88 -31.58 -7.18
CA SER A 339 -9.75 -31.58 -6.27
C SER A 339 -9.30 -30.22 -5.78
N GLN A 340 -9.73 -29.17 -6.40
CA GLN A 340 -9.40 -27.80 -6.03
C GLN A 340 -10.68 -27.06 -5.61
N PHE A 341 -10.52 -26.01 -4.84
CA PHE A 341 -11.63 -25.09 -4.64
C PHE A 341 -12.15 -24.59 -5.98
N SER A 342 -13.47 -24.46 -6.10
CA SER A 342 -14.07 -23.78 -7.25
C SER A 342 -13.54 -22.34 -7.34
N THR A 343 -13.57 -21.75 -8.52
CA THR A 343 -13.18 -20.35 -8.71
C THR A 343 -13.93 -19.42 -7.75
N ALA A 344 -15.23 -19.67 -7.55
CA ALA A 344 -16.05 -18.89 -6.61
C ALA A 344 -15.57 -19.02 -5.16
N LEU A 345 -15.25 -20.25 -4.72
CA LEU A 345 -14.74 -20.47 -3.36
C LEU A 345 -13.34 -19.89 -3.17
N LYS A 346 -12.44 -20.00 -4.17
CA LYS A 346 -11.12 -19.33 -4.12
C LYS A 346 -11.29 -17.82 -4.00
N LYS A 347 -12.17 -17.24 -4.79
CA LYS A 347 -12.46 -15.80 -4.74
C LYS A 347 -12.98 -15.39 -3.36
N SER A 348 -13.98 -16.08 -2.83
CA SER A 348 -14.55 -15.79 -1.52
C SER A 348 -13.48 -15.90 -0.43
N THR A 349 -12.72 -17.00 -0.35
CA THR A 349 -11.64 -17.16 0.64
C THR A 349 -10.59 -16.06 0.57
N ILE A 350 -10.20 -15.64 -0.64
CA ILE A 350 -9.22 -14.55 -0.82
C ILE A 350 -9.84 -13.22 -0.38
N SER A 351 -11.08 -12.94 -0.78
CA SER A 351 -11.78 -11.72 -0.38
C SER A 351 -11.96 -11.65 1.12
N ASP A 352 -12.37 -12.75 1.77
CA ASP A 352 -12.50 -12.83 3.23
C ASP A 352 -11.16 -12.51 3.93
N ASN A 353 -10.04 -13.02 3.43
CA ASN A 353 -8.71 -12.69 3.97
C ASN A 353 -8.32 -11.21 3.77
N ILE A 354 -8.67 -10.62 2.63
CA ILE A 354 -8.45 -9.19 2.37
C ILE A 354 -9.33 -8.37 3.31
N ASP A 355 -10.59 -8.72 3.46
CA ASP A 355 -11.55 -8.03 4.33
C ASP A 355 -11.15 -8.17 5.81
N GLU A 356 -10.68 -9.34 6.25
CA GLU A 356 -10.20 -9.58 7.62
C GLU A 356 -8.95 -8.74 7.92
N THR A 357 -8.03 -8.62 6.97
CA THR A 357 -6.78 -7.87 7.15
C THR A 357 -6.89 -6.42 6.68
N TRP A 358 -7.97 -6.05 6.01
CA TRP A 358 -8.20 -4.73 5.40
C TRP A 358 -7.07 -4.29 4.45
N TYR A 359 -6.25 -5.23 3.98
CA TYR A 359 -5.11 -4.94 3.13
C TYR A 359 -4.90 -6.02 2.07
N GLY A 360 -4.55 -5.57 0.88
CA GLY A 360 -4.30 -6.42 -0.27
C GLY A 360 -5.16 -6.05 -1.47
N SER A 361 -4.98 -6.79 -2.54
CA SER A 361 -5.75 -6.61 -3.77
C SER A 361 -6.00 -7.94 -4.47
N LEU A 362 -7.21 -8.13 -4.97
CA LEU A 362 -7.55 -9.24 -5.83
C LEU A 362 -7.82 -8.75 -7.24
N VAL A 363 -6.98 -9.15 -8.19
CA VAL A 363 -7.20 -8.94 -9.62
C VAL A 363 -7.71 -10.23 -10.24
N GLU A 364 -8.90 -10.19 -10.80
CA GLU A 364 -9.50 -11.32 -11.50
C GLU A 364 -9.20 -11.25 -13.00
N PHE A 365 -8.73 -12.35 -13.55
CA PHE A 365 -8.43 -12.46 -14.97
C PHE A 365 -9.11 -13.69 -15.58
N GLY A 366 -10.07 -13.46 -16.50
CA GLY A 366 -10.72 -14.50 -17.28
C GLY A 366 -9.86 -14.84 -18.51
N ASN A 367 -9.22 -16.01 -18.51
CA ASN A 367 -8.40 -16.48 -19.61
C ASN A 367 -9.18 -17.40 -20.57
N ASN A 368 -10.29 -16.90 -21.11
CA ASN A 368 -11.08 -17.63 -22.10
C ASN A 368 -10.49 -17.57 -23.51
N TRP A 369 -9.85 -16.44 -23.83
CA TRP A 369 -9.24 -16.14 -25.13
C TRP A 369 -7.86 -15.55 -24.93
N ASP A 370 -6.95 -15.76 -25.89
CA ASP A 370 -5.63 -15.13 -25.86
C ASP A 370 -5.79 -13.61 -26.10
N ASN A 371 -5.67 -12.82 -25.04
CA ASN A 371 -5.81 -11.37 -25.09
C ASN A 371 -4.68 -10.69 -24.29
N ASP A 372 -3.56 -10.49 -24.99
CA ASP A 372 -2.36 -9.86 -24.42
C ASP A 372 -2.64 -8.47 -23.84
N SER A 373 -3.50 -7.67 -24.46
CA SER A 373 -3.81 -6.30 -23.99
C SER A 373 -4.55 -6.31 -22.66
N GLN A 374 -5.48 -7.24 -22.46
CA GLN A 374 -6.20 -7.40 -21.20
C GLN A 374 -5.28 -7.92 -20.09
N ILE A 375 -4.37 -8.84 -20.41
CA ILE A 375 -3.34 -9.32 -19.48
C ILE A 375 -2.50 -8.13 -18.98
N LYS A 376 -2.00 -7.30 -19.90
CA LYS A 376 -1.21 -6.11 -19.59
C LYS A 376 -1.97 -5.10 -18.72
N SER A 377 -3.20 -4.78 -19.11
CA SER A 377 -4.04 -3.81 -18.39
C SER A 377 -4.33 -4.24 -16.94
N ASN A 378 -4.75 -5.47 -16.73
CA ASN A 378 -5.08 -5.95 -15.38
C ASN A 378 -3.85 -6.03 -14.47
N PHE A 379 -2.70 -6.40 -15.02
CA PHE A 379 -1.47 -6.46 -14.25
C PHE A 379 -0.99 -5.05 -13.85
N ASN A 380 -1.08 -4.08 -14.75
CA ASN A 380 -0.79 -2.70 -14.43
C ASN A 380 -1.64 -2.17 -13.28
N LYS A 381 -2.95 -2.42 -13.29
CA LYS A 381 -3.87 -1.97 -12.22
C LYS A 381 -3.47 -2.46 -10.84
N MET A 382 -2.96 -3.68 -10.73
CA MET A 382 -2.55 -4.24 -9.45
C MET A 382 -1.32 -3.54 -8.85
N LEU A 383 -0.43 -3.06 -9.71
CA LEU A 383 0.85 -2.48 -9.28
C LEU A 383 0.79 -0.98 -9.00
N CYS A 384 -0.34 -0.35 -9.26
CA CYS A 384 -0.47 1.10 -9.29
C CYS A 384 -0.12 1.85 -7.99
N ASN A 385 -0.15 1.23 -6.82
CA ASN A 385 0.05 1.93 -5.54
C ASN A 385 1.37 1.57 -4.83
N VAL A 386 2.41 1.22 -5.58
CA VAL A 386 3.67 0.73 -5.01
C VAL A 386 4.84 1.57 -5.47
N ASP A 387 5.60 2.13 -4.54
CA ASP A 387 6.76 3.00 -4.83
C ASP A 387 7.75 2.36 -5.80
N ILE A 388 8.14 1.11 -5.56
CA ILE A 388 9.07 0.39 -6.45
C ILE A 388 8.53 0.28 -7.88
N TYR A 389 7.22 0.12 -8.03
CA TYR A 389 6.58 0.11 -9.34
C TYR A 389 6.75 1.45 -10.04
N TRP A 390 6.54 2.56 -9.32
CA TRP A 390 6.69 3.90 -9.87
C TRP A 390 8.14 4.24 -10.17
N GLU A 391 9.09 3.82 -9.34
CA GLU A 391 10.51 3.93 -9.67
C GLU A 391 10.83 3.26 -11.01
N LEU A 392 10.33 2.04 -11.22
CA LEU A 392 10.51 1.30 -12.46
C LEU A 392 9.76 1.93 -13.65
N ARG A 393 8.56 2.43 -13.43
CA ARG A 393 7.76 3.13 -14.46
C ARG A 393 8.40 4.43 -14.89
N ILE A 394 8.83 5.26 -13.96
CA ILE A 394 9.56 6.49 -14.24
C ILE A 394 10.84 6.16 -15.00
N LYS A 395 11.59 5.16 -14.56
CA LYS A 395 12.75 4.69 -15.27
C LYS A 395 12.41 4.27 -16.71
N SER A 396 11.33 3.56 -16.94
CA SER A 396 10.90 3.13 -18.28
C SER A 396 10.54 4.30 -19.21
N VAL A 397 9.99 5.41 -18.69
CA VAL A 397 9.78 6.64 -19.46
C VAL A 397 11.13 7.25 -19.86
N PHE A 398 12.07 7.33 -18.90
CA PHE A 398 13.41 7.85 -19.18
C PHE A 398 14.24 6.94 -20.10
N GLU A 399 14.01 5.63 -20.10
CA GLU A 399 14.62 4.68 -21.04
C GLU A 399 14.18 4.97 -22.47
N LYS A 400 12.92 5.25 -22.71
CA LYS A 400 12.40 5.67 -24.03
C LYS A 400 13.02 6.98 -24.50
N LEU A 401 13.39 7.85 -23.60
CA LEU A 401 14.10 9.10 -23.85
C LEU A 401 15.63 8.93 -23.91
N TRP A 402 16.14 7.68 -23.88
CA TRP A 402 17.58 7.35 -23.87
C TRP A 402 18.36 7.88 -22.67
N MET A 403 17.68 8.05 -21.51
CA MET A 403 18.23 8.68 -20.30
C MET A 403 17.93 7.90 -19.01
N ALA A 404 17.90 6.57 -19.06
CA ALA A 404 17.47 5.71 -17.94
C ALA A 404 18.11 6.06 -16.58
N GLU A 405 19.41 6.37 -16.56
CA GLU A 405 20.14 6.70 -15.32
C GLU A 405 19.67 8.01 -14.67
N LYS A 406 19.10 8.91 -15.47
CA LYS A 406 18.58 10.20 -14.98
C LYS A 406 17.27 10.09 -14.22
N SER A 407 16.56 8.97 -14.37
CA SER A 407 15.31 8.72 -13.60
C SER A 407 15.52 8.79 -12.09
N LYS A 408 16.69 8.45 -11.58
CA LYS A 408 17.03 8.53 -10.16
C LYS A 408 16.96 9.96 -9.62
N GLU A 409 17.23 10.96 -10.45
CA GLU A 409 17.19 12.35 -10.05
C GLU A 409 15.78 12.81 -9.64
N ILE A 410 14.72 12.18 -10.15
CA ILE A 410 13.33 12.41 -9.71
C ILE A 410 13.17 12.02 -8.25
N PHE A 411 13.63 10.82 -7.85
CA PHE A 411 13.51 10.34 -6.48
C PHE A 411 14.45 11.02 -5.50
N GLU A 412 15.62 11.45 -5.96
CA GLU A 412 16.61 12.09 -5.13
C GLU A 412 16.36 13.60 -4.93
N LYS A 413 15.80 14.29 -5.93
CA LYS A 413 15.65 15.75 -5.93
C LYS A 413 14.19 16.22 -5.88
N ILE A 414 13.27 15.52 -6.52
CA ILE A 414 11.86 15.98 -6.67
C ILE A 414 10.96 15.33 -5.63
N LYS A 415 10.99 13.99 -5.49
CA LYS A 415 10.17 13.30 -4.47
C LYS A 415 10.33 13.91 -3.06
N PRO A 416 11.54 14.24 -2.56
CA PRO A 416 11.68 14.84 -1.23
C PRO A 416 10.95 16.18 -1.05
N LEU A 417 10.67 16.93 -2.12
CA LEU A 417 9.89 18.15 -2.05
C LEU A 417 8.43 17.90 -1.66
N TYR A 418 7.91 16.70 -1.96
CA TYR A 418 6.57 16.24 -1.61
C TYR A 418 6.50 15.55 -0.25
N ASP A 419 7.61 15.03 0.26
CA ASP A 419 7.66 14.21 1.48
C ASP A 419 7.88 15.05 2.77
N THR A 420 7.39 16.30 2.79
CA THR A 420 7.48 17.17 3.96
C THR A 420 6.32 16.92 4.92
N SER A 421 6.53 17.16 6.23
CA SER A 421 5.52 16.94 7.28
C SER A 421 4.27 17.82 7.14
N GLU A 422 4.40 18.95 6.47
CA GLU A 422 3.32 19.92 6.28
C GLU A 422 2.35 19.53 5.17
N ARG A 423 2.72 18.57 4.30
CA ARG A 423 1.96 18.14 3.15
C ARG A 423 1.24 16.82 3.41
N LEU A 424 0.00 16.87 3.87
CA LEU A 424 -0.80 15.68 4.10
C LEU A 424 -1.57 15.21 2.87
N TYR A 425 -1.88 16.13 1.94
CA TYR A 425 -2.54 15.83 0.68
C TYR A 425 -1.64 16.08 -0.53
N HIS A 426 -1.02 17.28 -0.66
CA HIS A 426 -0.14 17.62 -1.79
C HIS A 426 1.24 16.97 -1.62
N ASN A 427 1.25 15.66 -1.46
CA ASN A 427 2.41 14.80 -1.23
C ASN A 427 2.67 13.85 -2.40
N TRP A 428 3.67 12.96 -2.28
CA TRP A 428 4.00 12.01 -3.36
C TRP A 428 2.86 11.04 -3.71
N PHE A 429 1.98 10.70 -2.77
CA PHE A 429 0.82 9.84 -3.06
C PHE A 429 -0.19 10.52 -3.98
N HIS A 430 -0.39 11.84 -3.88
CA HIS A 430 -1.17 12.59 -4.83
C HIS A 430 -0.58 12.49 -6.24
N VAL A 431 0.74 12.70 -6.40
CA VAL A 431 1.45 12.53 -7.69
C VAL A 431 1.23 11.12 -8.26
N VAL A 432 1.39 10.08 -7.42
CA VAL A 432 1.15 8.69 -7.82
C VAL A 432 -0.30 8.47 -8.26
N SER A 433 -1.27 9.04 -7.55
CA SER A 433 -2.69 8.96 -7.94
C SER A 433 -2.93 9.59 -9.32
N CYS A 434 -2.39 10.76 -9.56
CA CYS A 434 -2.47 11.42 -10.87
C CYS A 434 -1.80 10.61 -11.99
N LEU A 435 -0.63 10.05 -11.73
CA LEU A 435 0.06 9.19 -12.69
C LEU A 435 -0.75 7.93 -13.02
N ASN A 436 -1.48 7.36 -12.05
CA ASN A 436 -2.36 6.21 -12.32
C ASN A 436 -3.42 6.56 -13.36
N HIS A 437 -4.07 7.72 -13.22
CA HIS A 437 -5.06 8.19 -14.19
C HIS A 437 -4.45 8.52 -15.55
N LEU A 438 -3.24 9.06 -15.60
CA LEU A 438 -2.51 9.25 -16.86
C LEU A 438 -2.31 7.91 -17.60
N TYR A 439 -1.94 6.85 -16.87
CA TYR A 439 -1.76 5.54 -17.48
C TYR A 439 -3.09 4.87 -17.90
N GLU A 440 -4.23 5.24 -17.31
CA GLU A 440 -5.56 4.77 -17.78
C GLU A 440 -5.88 5.27 -19.20
N ILE A 441 -5.43 6.48 -19.54
CA ILE A 441 -5.71 7.13 -20.83
C ILE A 441 -4.56 7.04 -21.83
N LYS A 442 -3.51 6.31 -21.52
CA LYS A 442 -2.27 6.29 -22.33
C LYS A 442 -2.49 5.92 -23.79
N GLU A 443 -3.40 5.02 -24.08
CA GLU A 443 -3.71 4.56 -25.44
C GLU A 443 -4.58 5.57 -26.23
N GLU A 444 -5.10 6.63 -25.57
CA GLU A 444 -5.95 7.66 -26.16
C GLU A 444 -5.18 8.93 -26.57
N ILE A 445 -3.89 9.03 -26.23
CA ILE A 445 -3.06 10.22 -26.44
C ILE A 445 -1.74 9.89 -27.12
N SER A 446 -1.10 10.87 -27.72
CA SER A 446 0.21 10.70 -28.35
C SER A 446 1.32 10.46 -27.33
N GLU A 447 2.46 9.90 -27.74
CA GLU A 447 3.62 9.72 -26.85
C GLU A 447 4.19 11.08 -26.35
N ASP A 448 4.13 12.13 -27.16
CA ASP A 448 4.57 13.47 -26.77
C ASP A 448 3.61 14.10 -25.75
N ASP A 449 2.29 13.96 -25.95
CA ASP A 449 1.27 14.40 -24.98
C ASP A 449 1.39 13.62 -23.66
N PHE A 450 1.60 12.30 -23.76
CA PHE A 450 1.83 11.47 -22.58
C PHE A 450 3.07 11.93 -21.80
N THR A 451 4.16 12.23 -22.51
CA THR A 451 5.43 12.66 -21.90
C THR A 451 5.29 14.04 -21.26
N SER A 452 4.58 14.96 -21.92
CA SER A 452 4.31 16.30 -21.39
C SER A 452 3.43 16.25 -20.12
N LEU A 453 2.35 15.48 -20.15
CA LEU A 453 1.49 15.24 -18.97
C LEU A 453 2.25 14.54 -17.83
N PHE A 454 3.07 13.57 -18.16
CA PHE A 454 3.88 12.85 -17.18
C PHE A 454 4.80 13.80 -16.41
N PHE A 455 5.51 14.69 -17.09
CA PHE A 455 6.34 15.67 -16.42
C PHE A 455 5.51 16.74 -15.71
N ALA A 456 4.43 17.22 -16.30
CA ALA A 456 3.53 18.16 -15.65
C ALA A 456 3.02 17.61 -14.31
N ILE A 457 2.56 16.37 -14.27
CA ILE A 457 2.07 15.70 -13.06
C ILE A 457 3.19 15.55 -12.01
N ILE A 458 4.41 15.22 -12.42
CA ILE A 458 5.52 15.08 -11.46
C ILE A 458 5.91 16.41 -10.82
N PHE A 459 5.69 17.53 -11.50
CA PHE A 459 6.20 18.83 -11.04
C PHE A 459 5.12 19.81 -10.57
N HIS A 460 3.80 19.61 -10.85
CA HIS A 460 2.78 20.65 -10.65
C HIS A 460 2.73 21.22 -9.24
N ASP A 461 2.92 20.40 -8.23
CA ASP A 461 2.93 20.76 -6.82
C ASP A 461 4.32 20.61 -6.16
N SER A 462 5.40 20.55 -6.95
CA SER A 462 6.76 20.38 -6.40
C SER A 462 7.15 21.51 -5.46
N ILE A 463 6.71 22.73 -5.73
CA ILE A 463 6.80 23.85 -4.81
C ILE A 463 5.39 24.16 -4.30
N TYR A 464 5.19 24.07 -3.00
CA TYR A 464 3.89 24.29 -2.38
C TYR A 464 4.07 24.91 -0.98
N ASP A 465 3.59 26.14 -0.82
CA ASP A 465 3.49 26.85 0.45
C ASP A 465 2.13 27.56 0.50
N VAL A 466 1.35 27.27 1.51
CA VAL A 466 0.01 27.86 1.71
C VAL A 466 0.04 29.36 1.97
N LYS A 467 1.21 29.91 2.30
CA LYS A 467 1.42 31.36 2.51
C LYS A 467 1.75 32.11 1.24
N ASN A 468 2.08 31.42 0.17
CA ASN A 468 2.36 32.03 -1.12
C ASN A 468 1.11 32.69 -1.71
N LYS A 469 1.33 33.69 -2.54
CA LYS A 469 0.23 34.29 -3.30
C LYS A 469 -0.34 33.26 -4.27
N LYS A 470 -1.62 33.44 -4.60
CA LYS A 470 -2.24 32.65 -5.66
C LYS A 470 -1.34 32.71 -6.92
N TRP A 471 -1.11 31.61 -7.60
CA TRP A 471 -0.26 31.42 -8.76
C TRP A 471 1.27 31.32 -8.51
N GLU A 472 1.75 31.64 -7.32
CA GLU A 472 3.19 31.66 -7.03
C GLU A 472 3.77 30.24 -6.88
N ASN A 473 3.00 29.31 -6.32
CA ASN A 473 3.38 27.89 -6.21
C ASN A 473 3.52 27.25 -7.60
N GLU A 474 2.52 27.42 -8.44
CA GLU A 474 2.49 26.85 -9.79
C GLU A 474 3.55 27.49 -10.69
N GLN A 475 3.79 28.80 -10.54
CA GLN A 475 4.87 29.50 -11.25
C GLN A 475 6.25 28.93 -10.87
N ASN A 476 6.51 28.78 -9.58
CA ASN A 476 7.78 28.24 -9.08
C ASN A 476 7.96 26.77 -9.46
N SER A 477 6.89 25.99 -9.40
CA SER A 477 6.88 24.59 -9.86
C SER A 477 7.17 24.49 -11.36
N ALA A 478 6.56 25.35 -12.17
CA ALA A 478 6.79 25.40 -13.61
C ALA A 478 8.23 25.82 -13.97
N GLU A 479 8.80 26.77 -13.24
CA GLU A 479 10.21 27.19 -13.41
C GLU A 479 11.17 26.07 -12.97
N LEU A 480 10.87 25.36 -11.88
CA LEU A 480 11.65 24.19 -11.46
C LEU A 480 11.61 23.09 -12.52
N ALA A 481 10.43 22.78 -13.06
CA ALA A 481 10.27 21.81 -14.13
C ALA A 481 11.07 22.18 -15.37
N GLU A 482 10.93 23.43 -15.86
CA GLU A 482 11.66 23.93 -17.02
C GLU A 482 13.17 23.78 -16.84
N ASN A 483 13.71 24.26 -15.72
CA ASN A 483 15.14 24.16 -15.42
C ASN A 483 15.63 22.72 -15.30
N PHE A 484 14.86 21.86 -14.62
CA PHE A 484 15.20 20.46 -14.45
C PHE A 484 15.22 19.71 -15.80
N LEU A 485 14.17 19.88 -16.59
CA LEU A 485 14.02 19.18 -17.88
C LEU A 485 15.01 19.67 -18.94
N ARG A 486 15.37 20.96 -18.96
CA ARG A 486 16.45 21.50 -19.80
C ARG A 486 17.81 20.90 -19.47
N ASN A 487 18.11 20.74 -18.19
CA ASN A 487 19.35 20.08 -17.75
C ASN A 487 19.40 18.59 -18.15
N LEU A 488 18.26 17.99 -18.41
CA LEU A 488 18.14 16.64 -18.94
C LEU A 488 18.08 16.58 -20.48
N TRP A 489 18.18 17.69 -21.17
CA TRP A 489 18.13 17.76 -22.64
C TRP A 489 16.80 17.24 -23.22
N ILE A 490 15.70 17.38 -22.51
CA ILE A 490 14.36 17.09 -23.01
C ILE A 490 14.03 18.05 -24.16
N GLN A 491 13.25 17.58 -25.12
CA GLN A 491 12.84 18.38 -26.29
C GLN A 491 12.03 19.62 -25.85
N GLU A 492 12.35 20.77 -26.44
CA GLU A 492 11.81 22.05 -25.99
C GLU A 492 10.28 22.12 -26.05
N HIS A 493 9.64 21.50 -27.05
CA HIS A 493 8.17 21.49 -27.15
C HIS A 493 7.53 20.74 -25.98
N ILE A 494 8.12 19.63 -25.50
CA ILE A 494 7.66 18.87 -24.32
C ILE A 494 7.82 19.73 -23.06
N ILE A 495 8.95 20.43 -22.94
CA ILE A 495 9.20 21.32 -21.79
C ILE A 495 8.16 22.43 -21.73
N GLN A 496 7.90 23.11 -22.86
CA GLN A 496 6.94 24.21 -22.90
C GLN A 496 5.51 23.72 -22.64
N GLU A 497 5.14 22.58 -23.19
CA GLU A 497 3.82 22.01 -22.94
C GLU A 497 3.66 21.59 -21.48
N ALA A 498 4.62 20.91 -20.88
CA ALA A 498 4.59 20.56 -19.45
C ALA A 498 4.50 21.80 -18.56
N LYS A 499 5.24 22.87 -18.88
CA LYS A 499 5.16 24.16 -18.20
C LYS A 499 3.76 24.79 -18.29
N ASN A 500 3.15 24.80 -19.46
CA ASN A 500 1.80 25.33 -19.68
C ASN A 500 0.76 24.54 -18.86
N LEU A 501 0.87 23.22 -18.85
CA LEU A 501 -0.01 22.33 -18.08
C LEU A 501 0.11 22.56 -16.57
N ILE A 502 1.32 22.79 -16.04
CA ILE A 502 1.53 23.14 -14.62
C ILE A 502 0.85 24.47 -14.32
N LEU A 503 1.05 25.50 -15.13
CA LEU A 503 0.41 26.82 -14.92
C LEU A 503 -1.11 26.77 -14.99
N LEU A 504 -1.68 25.83 -15.73
CA LEU A 504 -3.13 25.63 -15.84
C LEU A 504 -3.77 25.24 -14.50
N THR A 505 -3.07 24.50 -13.64
CA THR A 505 -3.59 24.05 -12.33
C THR A 505 -3.88 25.20 -11.37
N THR A 506 -3.33 26.39 -11.62
CA THR A 506 -3.62 27.61 -10.83
C THR A 506 -5.12 27.93 -10.72
N THR A 507 -5.87 27.72 -11.78
CA THR A 507 -7.27 28.15 -11.87
C THR A 507 -8.25 27.03 -12.11
N HIS A 508 -7.80 25.88 -12.58
CA HIS A 508 -8.63 24.77 -13.07
C HIS A 508 -9.72 25.22 -14.06
N ASN A 509 -9.42 26.27 -14.83
CA ASN A 509 -10.37 26.86 -15.78
C ASN A 509 -9.90 26.56 -17.21
N VAL A 510 -10.28 25.41 -17.73
CA VAL A 510 -9.96 25.00 -19.08
C VAL A 510 -11.00 25.62 -20.03
N ASN A 511 -10.63 26.71 -20.70
CA ASN A 511 -11.46 27.34 -21.73
C ASN A 511 -11.02 26.97 -23.16
N SER A 512 -10.04 26.08 -23.28
CA SER A 512 -9.47 25.69 -24.58
C SER A 512 -10.12 24.39 -25.10
N GLU A 513 -10.00 24.17 -26.41
CA GLU A 513 -10.39 22.91 -27.03
C GLU A 513 -9.29 21.83 -26.89
N SER A 514 -8.15 22.17 -26.28
CA SER A 514 -7.03 21.27 -26.09
C SER A 514 -7.40 20.07 -25.22
N LEU A 515 -7.26 18.87 -25.75
CA LEU A 515 -7.59 17.64 -25.06
C LEU A 515 -6.58 17.36 -23.92
N ILE A 516 -5.32 17.70 -24.11
CA ILE A 516 -4.27 17.50 -23.10
C ILE A 516 -4.49 18.41 -21.86
N GLU A 517 -4.93 19.65 -22.07
CA GLU A 517 -5.30 20.55 -20.98
C GLU A 517 -6.50 20.03 -20.18
N LYS A 518 -7.52 19.51 -20.88
CA LYS A 518 -8.69 18.88 -20.25
C LYS A 518 -8.27 17.66 -19.43
N TYR A 519 -7.36 16.81 -19.93
CA TYR A 519 -6.84 15.67 -19.18
C TYR A 519 -6.04 16.10 -17.96
N MET A 520 -5.18 17.11 -18.04
CA MET A 520 -4.43 17.59 -16.87
C MET A 520 -5.38 18.05 -15.76
N ASN A 521 -6.40 18.84 -16.09
CA ASN A 521 -7.43 19.26 -15.14
C ASN A 521 -8.18 18.08 -14.50
N ASP A 522 -8.65 17.14 -15.31
CA ASP A 522 -9.45 16.01 -14.85
C ASP A 522 -8.64 15.05 -13.96
N ILE A 523 -7.36 14.87 -14.29
CA ILE A 523 -6.43 14.03 -13.52
C ILE A 523 -6.18 14.65 -12.14
N ASP A 524 -5.87 15.93 -12.08
CA ASP A 524 -5.55 16.62 -10.83
C ASP A 524 -6.77 16.69 -9.88
N LEU A 525 -7.95 16.95 -10.42
CA LEU A 525 -9.21 16.95 -9.67
C LEU A 525 -9.76 15.56 -9.35
N SER A 526 -9.05 14.50 -9.69
CA SER A 526 -9.54 13.12 -9.55
C SER A 526 -9.88 12.70 -8.11
N ILE A 527 -9.31 13.33 -7.10
CA ILE A 527 -9.65 13.07 -5.70
C ILE A 527 -11.12 13.33 -5.38
N LEU A 528 -11.76 14.25 -6.09
CA LEU A 528 -13.14 14.67 -5.81
C LEU A 528 -14.16 13.55 -5.98
N TRP A 529 -13.89 12.52 -6.81
CA TRP A 529 -14.82 11.41 -7.07
C TRP A 529 -14.63 10.19 -6.17
N GLN A 530 -13.61 10.17 -5.36
CA GLN A 530 -13.33 9.03 -4.48
C GLN A 530 -14.53 8.72 -3.57
N ASP A 531 -14.58 7.50 -2.99
CA ASP A 531 -15.57 7.21 -1.97
C ASP A 531 -15.54 8.26 -0.84
N TRP A 532 -16.68 8.44 -0.16
CA TRP A 532 -16.81 9.50 0.87
C TRP A 532 -15.74 9.42 1.95
N GLU A 533 -15.30 8.25 2.31
CA GLU A 533 -14.29 8.08 3.34
C GLU A 533 -12.95 8.67 2.90
N LYS A 534 -12.47 8.31 1.72
CA LYS A 534 -11.23 8.87 1.16
C LYS A 534 -11.36 10.38 0.90
N TYR A 535 -12.51 10.82 0.39
CA TYR A 535 -12.79 12.24 0.21
C TYR A 535 -12.76 13.00 1.55
N SER A 536 -13.34 12.42 2.61
CA SER A 536 -13.32 13.03 3.94
C SER A 536 -11.90 13.13 4.53
N HIS A 537 -11.06 12.13 4.29
CA HIS A 537 -9.64 12.19 4.66
C HIS A 537 -8.91 13.29 3.88
N TYR A 538 -9.13 13.41 2.58
CA TYR A 538 -8.63 14.51 1.78
C TYR A 538 -9.06 15.87 2.33
N SER A 539 -10.34 16.08 2.63
CA SER A 539 -10.84 17.33 3.19
C SER A 539 -10.14 17.70 4.52
N LYS A 540 -9.94 16.71 5.41
CA LYS A 540 -9.19 16.88 6.66
C LYS A 540 -7.71 17.19 6.43
N ALA A 541 -7.08 16.53 5.46
CA ALA A 541 -5.69 16.78 5.09
C ALA A 541 -5.49 18.20 4.57
N ILE A 542 -6.40 18.70 3.72
CA ILE A 542 -6.39 20.11 3.27
C ILE A 542 -6.57 21.05 4.47
N ARG A 543 -7.50 20.78 5.41
CA ARG A 543 -7.64 21.61 6.62
C ARG A 543 -6.35 21.68 7.42
N TYR A 544 -5.64 20.58 7.54
CA TYR A 544 -4.36 20.52 8.23
C TYR A 544 -3.29 21.38 7.53
N GLU A 545 -3.13 21.25 6.22
CA GLU A 545 -2.17 22.05 5.45
C GLU A 545 -2.43 23.56 5.61
N TYR A 546 -3.70 23.95 5.78
CA TYR A 546 -4.12 25.32 6.04
C TYR A 546 -4.26 25.65 7.53
N ALA A 547 -3.55 24.96 8.42
CA ALA A 547 -3.64 25.14 9.88
C ALA A 547 -3.26 26.57 10.35
N SER A 548 -2.48 27.30 9.56
CA SER A 548 -2.12 28.70 9.86
C SER A 548 -3.31 29.69 9.72
N TYR A 549 -4.43 29.27 9.13
CA TYR A 549 -5.64 30.08 8.99
C TYR A 549 -6.64 29.71 10.09
N THR A 550 -7.40 30.74 10.56
CA THR A 550 -8.51 30.49 11.50
C THR A 550 -9.55 29.58 10.90
N ASP A 551 -10.30 28.84 11.73
CA ASP A 551 -11.38 27.98 11.24
C ASP A 551 -12.43 28.74 10.44
N GLU A 552 -12.75 29.97 10.84
CA GLU A 552 -13.72 30.81 10.17
C GLU A 552 -13.25 31.23 8.77
N ASP A 553 -11.99 31.68 8.65
CA ASP A 553 -11.40 32.08 7.37
C ASP A 553 -11.28 30.88 6.43
N TYR A 554 -10.81 29.74 6.95
CA TYR A 554 -10.71 28.51 6.19
C TYR A 554 -12.07 28.03 5.67
N LYS A 555 -13.09 27.93 6.53
CA LYS A 555 -14.44 27.50 6.15
C LYS A 555 -15.01 28.39 5.05
N LYS A 556 -14.90 29.70 5.18
CA LYS A 556 -15.35 30.67 4.18
C LYS A 556 -14.62 30.49 2.84
N TRP A 557 -13.30 30.35 2.89
CA TRP A 557 -12.47 30.14 1.71
C TRP A 557 -12.81 28.81 1.03
N ARG A 558 -12.85 27.70 1.79
CA ARG A 558 -13.14 26.35 1.28
C ARG A 558 -14.54 26.27 0.68
N TRP A 559 -15.53 26.81 1.35
CA TRP A 559 -16.90 26.89 0.84
C TRP A 559 -16.97 27.59 -0.51
N ASN A 560 -16.30 28.74 -0.67
CA ASN A 560 -16.28 29.48 -1.92
C ASN A 560 -15.64 28.69 -3.07
N ILE A 561 -14.59 27.94 -2.81
CA ILE A 561 -13.93 27.09 -3.81
C ILE A 561 -14.86 25.96 -4.22
N LEU A 562 -15.39 25.20 -3.27
CA LEU A 562 -16.27 24.07 -3.54
C LEU A 562 -17.53 24.50 -4.29
N LYS A 563 -18.11 25.63 -3.90
CA LYS A 563 -19.26 26.19 -4.60
C LYS A 563 -18.95 26.50 -6.06
N LYS A 564 -17.81 27.15 -6.34
CA LYS A 564 -17.40 27.46 -7.71
C LYS A 564 -17.17 26.23 -8.56
N ILE A 565 -16.62 25.16 -7.95
CA ILE A 565 -16.40 23.89 -8.64
C ILE A 565 -17.76 23.22 -8.93
N SER A 566 -18.69 23.20 -7.97
CA SER A 566 -19.99 22.54 -8.11
C SER A 566 -20.96 23.25 -9.10
N GLU A 567 -20.76 24.54 -9.39
CA GLU A 567 -21.56 25.29 -10.35
C GLU A 567 -21.24 24.98 -11.82
N LYS A 568 -20.17 24.19 -12.06
CA LYS A 568 -19.70 23.82 -13.41
C LYS A 568 -19.59 22.31 -13.54
N GLN A 569 -19.42 21.84 -14.77
CA GLN A 569 -18.96 20.50 -15.04
C GLN A 569 -17.53 20.37 -14.50
N ILE A 570 -17.30 19.40 -13.59
CA ILE A 570 -16.00 19.20 -12.95
C ILE A 570 -15.02 18.60 -13.95
N PHE A 571 -15.41 17.46 -14.54
CA PHE A 571 -14.56 16.72 -15.47
C PHE A 571 -14.88 17.07 -16.92
N GLN A 572 -13.88 17.55 -17.64
CA GLN A 572 -14.02 18.12 -18.98
C GLN A 572 -13.97 17.08 -20.09
N THR A 573 -13.33 15.93 -19.86
CA THR A 573 -13.23 14.85 -20.86
C THR A 573 -14.41 13.89 -20.77
N PRO A 574 -14.88 13.31 -21.88
CA PRO A 574 -16.00 12.35 -21.86
C PRO A 574 -15.73 11.14 -20.98
N TYR A 575 -14.47 10.67 -20.92
CA TYR A 575 -14.05 9.53 -20.12
C TYR A 575 -14.26 9.79 -18.62
N PHE A 576 -13.67 10.85 -18.07
CA PHE A 576 -13.76 11.20 -16.66
C PHE A 576 -15.17 11.65 -16.27
N HIS A 577 -15.83 12.47 -17.11
CA HIS A 577 -17.18 12.93 -16.85
C HIS A 577 -18.16 11.76 -16.68
N LYS A 578 -18.21 10.83 -17.65
CA LYS A 578 -19.11 9.68 -17.59
C LYS A 578 -18.87 8.80 -16.35
N LYS A 579 -17.60 8.67 -15.93
CA LYS A 579 -17.19 7.73 -14.88
C LYS A 579 -17.31 8.34 -13.49
N TYR A 580 -17.07 9.62 -13.32
CA TYR A 580 -16.74 10.22 -12.04
C TYR A 580 -17.56 11.44 -11.63
N GLU A 581 -18.20 12.17 -12.56
CA GLU A 581 -18.87 13.44 -12.29
C GLU A 581 -19.90 13.36 -11.17
N LYS A 582 -20.78 12.36 -11.21
CA LYS A 582 -21.87 12.22 -10.24
C LYS A 582 -21.35 12.10 -8.80
N GLN A 583 -20.38 11.22 -8.57
CA GLN A 583 -19.82 11.01 -7.23
C GLN A 583 -19.08 12.24 -6.73
N ALA A 584 -18.36 12.95 -7.59
CA ALA A 584 -17.67 14.18 -7.23
C ALA A 584 -18.66 15.28 -6.80
N GLN A 585 -19.75 15.45 -7.51
CA GLN A 585 -20.81 16.41 -7.16
C GLN A 585 -21.45 16.06 -5.80
N GLU A 586 -21.74 14.79 -5.55
CA GLU A 586 -22.30 14.31 -4.27
C GLU A 586 -21.33 14.59 -3.11
N ASN A 587 -20.03 14.32 -3.28
CA ASN A 587 -19.01 14.57 -2.26
C ASN A 587 -18.88 16.06 -1.94
N ILE A 588 -18.79 16.91 -2.96
CA ILE A 588 -18.69 18.37 -2.79
C ILE A 588 -19.92 18.90 -2.06
N GLN A 589 -21.11 18.50 -2.48
CA GLN A 589 -22.35 18.95 -1.84
C GLN A 589 -22.38 18.59 -0.36
N LYS A 590 -21.98 17.36 -0.02
CA LYS A 590 -21.92 16.89 1.36
C LYS A 590 -20.89 17.66 2.20
N GLU A 591 -19.71 17.99 1.65
CA GLU A 591 -18.73 18.82 2.36
C GLU A 591 -19.27 20.24 2.57
N ILE A 592 -19.92 20.86 1.56
CA ILE A 592 -20.53 22.19 1.68
C ILE A 592 -21.55 22.21 2.84
N GLU A 593 -22.40 21.18 2.96
CA GLU A 593 -23.37 21.06 4.04
C GLU A 593 -22.71 20.98 5.43
N LEU A 594 -21.63 20.22 5.54
CA LEU A 594 -20.85 20.10 6.78
C LEU A 594 -20.16 21.41 7.18
N LEU A 595 -19.66 22.18 6.21
CA LEU A 595 -19.03 23.48 6.46
C LEU A 595 -20.02 24.54 6.97
N VAL A 596 -21.31 24.40 6.65
CA VAL A 596 -22.38 25.33 7.08
C VAL A 596 -22.98 24.92 8.43
N GLN A 597 -23.00 23.62 8.77
CA GLN A 597 -23.62 23.12 10.00
C GLN A 597 -22.72 23.29 11.25
N ASN A 598 -21.42 23.43 11.08
CA ASN A 598 -20.42 23.60 12.14
C ASN A 598 -19.82 25.01 12.13
#